data_10e00ec2d21fcc6accf244c1e1a217a8
#
_entry.id   10e00ec2d21fcc6accf244c1e1a217a8
#
_cell.length_a   1.000
_cell.length_b   1.000
_cell.length_c   1.000
_cell.angle_alpha   90.00
_cell.angle_beta   90.00
_cell.angle_gamma   90.00
#
_symmetry.space_group_name_H-M   'P 1'
#
loop_
_entity.id
_entity.type
_entity.pdbx_description
1 polymer ?
#
loop_
_entity_poly.entity_id
_entity_poly.type
_entity_poly.pdbx_seq_one_letter_code
_entity_poly.pdbx_strand_id
1 'polypeptide(L)'
;LDVADELPDDVLRDLRTAAKQTDPDSVLLGEVWEDAVTKVSYGARRQYALGDALDSVMNYPLRDALIAFLTGRSTARALADLLLSQRLNYPQPLYYALMNLTASHDVARTRSALALDFDPRSRTRAQLAALDVTDAMAARGAQLQLLAAAVQFWLPGIPSIYYGDEAGMQGLCDPFNRAPLQMCDTQMLQWYAKLSALRHAHPALQRGEIAVFAPAGDVVCILRIITGGHDAFGAEAEDEALLLAVNRAAHTVRCHVELTCPGAGLNEETRLSFVRSAYDSARECITGERAAIHDGVAAFDLPPRCAKIYRLENRHGTETGS
;
A
#
# COMPACT_ATOMS: atom_id res chain seq x y z
N LEU A 1 0.58 21.05 1.84
CA LEU A 1 -0.23 21.97 2.60
C LEU A 1 -0.63 21.33 3.91
N ASP A 2 -0.16 21.89 5.00
CA ASP A 2 -0.57 21.58 6.36
C ASP A 2 -2.04 21.98 6.56
N VAL A 3 -2.79 21.20 7.33
CA VAL A 3 -4.21 21.42 7.63
C VAL A 3 -5.09 21.74 6.40
N ALA A 4 -4.83 21.11 5.27
CA ALA A 4 -5.61 21.35 4.04
C ALA A 4 -7.12 21.11 4.25
N ASP A 5 -7.48 20.29 5.21
CA ASP A 5 -8.86 20.02 5.63
C ASP A 5 -9.62 21.25 6.13
N GLU A 6 -8.92 22.22 6.71
CA GLU A 6 -9.48 23.43 7.29
C GLU A 6 -9.48 24.61 6.29
N LEU A 7 -8.78 24.47 5.15
CA LEU A 7 -8.72 25.54 4.14
C LEU A 7 -9.97 25.49 3.24
N PRO A 8 -10.59 26.65 2.91
CA PRO A 8 -11.65 26.71 1.91
C PRO A 8 -11.20 26.24 0.53
N ASP A 9 -12.11 25.67 -0.25
CA ASP A 9 -11.79 25.11 -1.58
C ASP A 9 -11.30 26.17 -2.58
N ASP A 10 -11.77 27.41 -2.48
CA ASP A 10 -11.29 28.53 -3.29
C ASP A 10 -9.84 28.90 -2.97
N VAL A 11 -9.47 28.92 -1.68
CA VAL A 11 -8.08 29.13 -1.26
C VAL A 11 -7.15 28.04 -1.81
N LEU A 12 -7.59 26.77 -1.79
CA LEU A 12 -6.81 25.67 -2.36
C LEU A 12 -6.59 25.83 -3.86
N ARG A 13 -7.61 26.29 -4.61
CA ARG A 13 -7.51 26.59 -6.05
C ARG A 13 -6.57 27.75 -6.33
N ASP A 14 -6.64 28.81 -5.52
CA ASP A 14 -5.74 29.95 -5.65
C ASP A 14 -4.27 29.57 -5.40
N LEU A 15 -4.02 28.77 -4.35
CA LEU A 15 -2.69 28.22 -4.05
C LEU A 15 -2.18 27.33 -5.19
N ARG A 16 -3.05 26.47 -5.75
CA ARG A 16 -2.69 25.65 -6.91
C ARG A 16 -2.35 26.51 -8.12
N THR A 17 -3.18 27.49 -8.40
CA THR A 17 -2.97 28.42 -9.53
C THR A 17 -1.63 29.12 -9.41
N ALA A 18 -1.30 29.67 -8.24
CA ALA A 18 -0.04 30.35 -7.99
C ALA A 18 1.17 29.39 -8.12
N ALA A 19 1.06 28.16 -7.57
CA ALA A 19 2.11 27.16 -7.68
C ALA A 19 2.38 26.78 -9.14
N LYS A 20 1.32 26.45 -9.91
CA LYS A 20 1.42 26.04 -11.32
C LYS A 20 1.83 27.17 -12.27
N GLN A 21 1.56 28.44 -11.93
CA GLN A 21 2.07 29.59 -12.67
C GLN A 21 3.58 29.78 -12.45
N THR A 22 4.08 29.42 -11.27
CA THR A 22 5.50 29.51 -10.95
C THR A 22 6.28 28.35 -11.58
N ASP A 23 5.74 27.12 -11.44
CA ASP A 23 6.29 25.90 -12.03
C ASP A 23 5.14 24.94 -12.34
N PRO A 24 4.87 24.68 -13.65
CA PRO A 24 3.79 23.75 -14.05
C PRO A 24 3.96 22.34 -13.47
N ASP A 25 5.19 21.90 -13.19
CA ASP A 25 5.51 20.57 -12.64
C ASP A 25 5.46 20.53 -11.10
N SER A 26 5.21 21.68 -10.43
CA SER A 26 5.04 21.71 -8.98
C SER A 26 3.90 20.78 -8.53
N VAL A 27 4.08 20.11 -7.37
CA VAL A 27 3.09 19.22 -6.79
C VAL A 27 2.48 19.85 -5.55
N LEU A 28 1.14 19.96 -5.52
CA LEU A 28 0.39 20.42 -4.36
C LEU A 28 -0.20 19.22 -3.61
N LEU A 29 0.46 18.82 -2.53
CA LEU A 29 0.02 17.75 -1.64
C LEU A 29 -0.70 18.36 -0.43
N GLY A 30 -1.90 17.84 -0.11
CA GLY A 30 -2.69 18.28 1.02
C GLY A 30 -2.74 17.26 2.15
N GLU A 31 -2.72 17.74 3.38
CA GLU A 31 -3.04 16.94 4.55
C GLU A 31 -4.56 16.85 4.67
N VAL A 32 -5.09 15.65 4.35
CA VAL A 32 -6.50 15.29 4.45
C VAL A 32 -6.59 13.97 5.19
N TRP A 33 -7.28 13.95 6.34
CA TRP A 33 -7.30 12.79 7.23
C TRP A 33 -8.31 11.71 6.84
N GLU A 34 -9.36 12.07 6.11
CA GLU A 34 -10.39 11.15 5.66
C GLU A 34 -10.27 10.88 4.16
N ASP A 35 -11.26 10.17 3.61
CA ASP A 35 -11.36 9.98 2.16
C ASP A 35 -11.58 11.31 1.45
N ALA A 36 -10.60 11.75 0.65
CA ALA A 36 -10.60 13.05 0.01
C ALA A 36 -11.67 13.22 -1.08
N VAL A 37 -12.26 12.12 -1.56
CA VAL A 37 -13.29 12.15 -2.61
C VAL A 37 -14.68 12.27 -1.98
N THR A 38 -14.88 11.67 -0.82
CA THR A 38 -16.22 11.60 -0.18
C THR A 38 -16.37 12.53 1.01
N LYS A 39 -15.29 13.18 1.45
CA LYS A 39 -15.31 14.07 2.63
C LYS A 39 -16.37 15.16 2.51
N VAL A 40 -17.17 15.30 3.55
CA VAL A 40 -18.12 16.39 3.76
C VAL A 40 -17.67 17.18 4.99
N SER A 41 -17.45 18.47 4.86
CA SER A 41 -17.22 19.39 5.97
C SER A 41 -17.88 20.73 5.70
N TYR A 42 -18.26 21.44 6.76
CA TYR A 42 -18.97 22.72 6.67
C TYR A 42 -20.26 22.66 5.82
N GLY A 43 -20.95 21.48 5.82
CA GLY A 43 -22.20 21.28 5.08
C GLY A 43 -22.06 21.07 3.58
N ALA A 44 -20.84 20.95 3.04
CA ALA A 44 -20.58 20.70 1.63
C ALA A 44 -19.56 19.56 1.42
N ARG A 45 -19.73 18.83 0.30
CA ARG A 45 -18.70 17.89 -0.15
C ARG A 45 -17.48 18.68 -0.62
N ARG A 46 -16.32 18.31 -0.08
CA ARG A 46 -15.05 18.95 -0.43
C ARG A 46 -14.59 18.56 -1.83
N GLN A 47 -13.89 19.46 -2.49
CA GLN A 47 -13.51 19.32 -3.91
C GLN A 47 -12.00 19.10 -4.10
N TYR A 48 -11.34 18.39 -3.19
CA TYR A 48 -9.89 18.17 -3.22
C TYR A 48 -9.40 17.46 -4.47
N ALA A 49 -10.20 16.51 -4.99
CA ALA A 49 -9.77 15.51 -5.96
C ALA A 49 -10.25 15.79 -7.40
N LEU A 50 -10.80 16.98 -7.69
CA LEU A 50 -11.38 17.28 -9.01
C LEU A 50 -10.35 17.75 -10.05
N GLY A 51 -9.07 17.87 -9.68
CA GLY A 51 -7.98 18.27 -10.57
C GLY A 51 -7.67 19.76 -10.55
N ASP A 52 -8.43 20.56 -9.81
CA ASP A 52 -8.28 22.00 -9.70
C ASP A 52 -7.82 22.49 -8.31
N ALA A 53 -7.70 21.59 -7.32
CA ALA A 53 -7.28 21.92 -5.96
C ALA A 53 -5.96 21.22 -5.59
N LEU A 54 -5.94 19.91 -5.41
CA LEU A 54 -4.77 19.15 -4.98
C LEU A 54 -4.31 18.16 -6.04
N ASP A 55 -2.99 17.94 -6.16
CA ASP A 55 -2.41 16.88 -6.99
C ASP A 55 -2.34 15.56 -6.23
N SER A 56 -2.18 15.62 -4.91
CA SER A 56 -2.05 14.46 -4.02
C SER A 56 -2.60 14.77 -2.64
N VAL A 57 -2.91 13.72 -1.88
CA VAL A 57 -3.29 13.80 -0.47
C VAL A 57 -2.58 12.72 0.35
N MET A 58 -2.42 12.96 1.65
CA MET A 58 -1.91 11.98 2.60
C MET A 58 -2.95 10.88 2.81
N ASN A 59 -2.61 9.63 2.48
CA ASN A 59 -3.54 8.49 2.51
C ASN A 59 -3.67 7.89 3.91
N TYR A 60 -4.17 8.69 4.88
CA TYR A 60 -4.47 8.20 6.23
C TYR A 60 -5.51 7.07 6.25
N PRO A 61 -6.55 7.04 5.40
CA PRO A 61 -7.46 5.90 5.34
C PRO A 61 -6.77 4.56 5.07
N LEU A 62 -5.78 4.53 4.16
CA LEU A 62 -4.96 3.33 3.92
C LEU A 62 -4.16 2.95 5.17
N ARG A 63 -3.48 3.92 5.79
CA ARG A 63 -2.71 3.68 7.01
C ARG A 63 -3.56 3.00 8.07
N ASP A 64 -4.72 3.57 8.36
CA ASP A 64 -5.59 3.09 9.43
C ASP A 64 -6.16 1.70 9.14
N ALA A 65 -6.59 1.43 7.91
CA ALA A 65 -7.07 0.11 7.50
C ALA A 65 -5.96 -0.94 7.52
N LEU A 66 -4.76 -0.60 7.05
CA LEU A 66 -3.61 -1.51 7.04
C LEU A 66 -3.16 -1.88 8.46
N ILE A 67 -3.02 -0.89 9.36
CA ILE A 67 -2.69 -1.12 10.76
C ILE A 67 -3.81 -1.96 11.44
N ALA A 68 -5.08 -1.64 11.21
CA ALA A 68 -6.19 -2.41 11.75
C ALA A 68 -6.20 -3.86 11.25
N PHE A 69 -5.95 -4.09 9.96
CA PHE A 69 -5.79 -5.43 9.40
C PHE A 69 -4.63 -6.17 10.07
N LEU A 70 -3.43 -5.63 10.04
CA LEU A 70 -2.23 -6.32 10.54
C LEU A 70 -2.29 -6.61 12.04
N THR A 71 -2.94 -5.77 12.84
CA THR A 71 -3.12 -6.00 14.29
C THR A 71 -4.29 -6.92 14.64
N GLY A 72 -5.11 -7.34 13.66
CA GLY A 72 -6.26 -8.21 13.90
C GLY A 72 -7.55 -7.49 14.27
N ARG A 73 -7.56 -6.16 14.29
CA ARG A 73 -8.75 -5.34 14.56
C ARG A 73 -9.73 -5.27 13.39
N SER A 74 -9.28 -5.66 12.19
CA SER A 74 -10.09 -5.73 10.97
C SER A 74 -9.73 -6.98 10.17
N THR A 75 -10.51 -7.29 9.13
CA THR A 75 -10.31 -8.47 8.27
C THR A 75 -9.57 -8.11 6.98
N ALA A 76 -9.02 -9.12 6.30
CA ALA A 76 -8.45 -8.95 4.95
C ALA A 76 -9.49 -8.43 3.95
N ARG A 77 -10.74 -8.85 4.09
CA ARG A 77 -11.86 -8.38 3.26
C ARG A 77 -12.09 -6.88 3.43
N ALA A 78 -12.11 -6.37 4.65
CA ALA A 78 -12.30 -4.94 4.90
C ALA A 78 -11.15 -4.09 4.33
N LEU A 79 -9.90 -4.58 4.40
CA LEU A 79 -8.78 -3.92 3.73
C LEU A 79 -8.94 -3.94 2.20
N ALA A 80 -9.33 -5.10 1.63
CA ALA A 80 -9.57 -5.22 0.19
C ALA A 80 -10.68 -4.28 -0.27
N ASP A 81 -11.78 -4.19 0.46
CA ASP A 81 -12.91 -3.30 0.14
C ASP A 81 -12.49 -1.81 0.16
N LEU A 82 -11.64 -1.39 1.10
CA LEU A 82 -11.07 -0.03 1.10
C LEU A 82 -10.21 0.20 -0.15
N LEU A 83 -9.28 -0.71 -0.47
CA LEU A 83 -8.39 -0.55 -1.62
C LEU A 83 -9.17 -0.49 -2.94
N LEU A 84 -10.21 -1.32 -3.08
CA LEU A 84 -11.10 -1.30 -4.23
C LEU A 84 -11.95 -0.03 -4.28
N SER A 85 -12.45 0.45 -3.13
CA SER A 85 -13.18 1.72 -3.05
C SER A 85 -12.30 2.89 -3.49
N GLN A 86 -11.06 2.97 -3.02
CA GLN A 86 -10.13 4.01 -3.47
C GLN A 86 -9.86 3.92 -4.98
N ARG A 87 -9.63 2.70 -5.52
CA ARG A 87 -9.42 2.50 -6.97
C ARG A 87 -10.61 2.96 -7.81
N LEU A 88 -11.83 2.78 -7.32
CA LEU A 88 -13.07 3.11 -8.04
C LEU A 88 -13.46 4.58 -7.90
N ASN A 89 -13.22 5.19 -6.75
CA ASN A 89 -13.75 6.51 -6.41
C ASN A 89 -12.77 7.65 -6.75
N TYR A 90 -11.46 7.40 -6.65
CA TYR A 90 -10.47 8.44 -6.92
C TYR A 90 -10.25 8.60 -8.42
N PRO A 91 -10.17 9.83 -8.95
CA PRO A 91 -9.66 10.08 -10.30
C PRO A 91 -8.28 9.43 -10.47
N GLN A 92 -8.06 8.75 -11.58
CA GLN A 92 -6.86 7.95 -11.80
C GLN A 92 -5.54 8.73 -11.55
N PRO A 93 -5.34 9.97 -12.04
CA PRO A 93 -4.10 10.69 -11.77
C PRO A 93 -3.84 10.88 -10.27
N LEU A 94 -4.86 11.23 -9.49
CA LEU A 94 -4.74 11.41 -8.05
C LEU A 94 -4.54 10.07 -7.33
N TYR A 95 -5.22 8.99 -7.76
CA TYR A 95 -5.04 7.66 -7.19
C TYR A 95 -3.59 7.16 -7.27
N TYR A 96 -2.93 7.39 -8.42
CA TYR A 96 -1.52 7.04 -8.61
C TYR A 96 -0.54 8.06 -8.00
N ALA A 97 -1.04 9.18 -7.52
CA ALA A 97 -0.27 10.20 -6.80
C ALA A 97 -0.53 10.20 -5.28
N LEU A 98 -1.42 9.33 -4.75
CA LEU A 98 -1.69 9.24 -3.32
C LEU A 98 -0.40 9.04 -2.52
N MET A 99 -0.18 9.86 -1.48
CA MET A 99 0.93 9.68 -0.56
C MET A 99 0.61 8.56 0.43
N ASN A 100 1.09 7.36 0.16
CA ASN A 100 0.87 6.18 0.98
C ASN A 100 1.85 6.18 2.16
N LEU A 101 1.35 6.48 3.35
CA LEU A 101 2.12 6.51 4.59
C LEU A 101 1.67 5.39 5.54
N THR A 102 2.56 4.97 6.44
CA THR A 102 2.24 4.08 7.57
C THR A 102 2.47 4.76 8.91
N ALA A 103 3.24 5.86 8.92
CA ALA A 103 3.46 6.74 10.06
C ALA A 103 3.70 8.18 9.61
N SER A 104 3.57 9.12 10.53
CA SER A 104 3.91 10.54 10.37
C SER A 104 4.31 11.14 11.71
N HIS A 105 4.57 12.44 11.71
CA HIS A 105 4.81 13.18 12.96
C HIS A 105 3.56 13.31 13.86
N ASP A 106 2.35 13.05 13.33
CA ASP A 106 1.09 13.17 14.07
C ASP A 106 0.54 11.83 14.58
N VAL A 107 1.07 10.71 14.09
CA VAL A 107 0.64 9.38 14.49
C VAL A 107 1.82 8.54 15.00
N ALA A 108 1.52 7.46 15.72
CA ALA A 108 2.55 6.55 16.17
C ALA A 108 3.36 5.96 15.01
N ARG A 109 4.68 5.74 15.25
CA ARG A 109 5.56 5.03 14.32
C ARG A 109 4.99 3.67 13.99
N THR A 110 5.21 3.21 12.77
CA THR A 110 4.63 1.96 12.26
C THR A 110 4.86 0.78 13.18
N ARG A 111 6.10 0.57 13.65
CA ARG A 111 6.45 -0.53 14.57
C ARG A 111 5.66 -0.46 15.88
N SER A 112 5.55 0.72 16.46
CA SER A 112 4.83 0.91 17.73
C SER A 112 3.33 0.73 17.57
N ALA A 113 2.73 1.25 16.50
CA ALA A 113 1.31 1.06 16.20
C ALA A 113 0.96 -0.43 16.00
N LEU A 114 1.87 -1.20 15.38
CA LEU A 114 1.70 -2.64 15.12
C LEU A 114 2.03 -3.54 16.35
N ALA A 115 2.76 -3.02 17.32
CA ALA A 115 3.01 -3.72 18.57
C ALA A 115 1.77 -3.80 19.47
N LEU A 116 0.81 -2.88 19.30
CA LEU A 116 -0.36 -2.73 20.14
C LEU A 116 -1.59 -3.42 19.54
N ASP A 117 -2.54 -3.80 20.40
CA ASP A 117 -3.85 -4.34 20.03
C ASP A 117 -4.96 -3.26 20.00
N PHE A 118 -4.61 -2.03 20.33
CA PHE A 118 -5.48 -0.86 20.32
C PHE A 118 -4.87 0.29 19.49
N ASP A 119 -5.69 1.28 19.15
CA ASP A 119 -5.21 2.50 18.49
C ASP A 119 -4.58 3.44 19.54
N PRO A 120 -3.28 3.79 19.42
CA PRO A 120 -2.63 4.71 20.35
C PRO A 120 -3.33 6.07 20.49
N ARG A 121 -4.03 6.54 19.44
CA ARG A 121 -4.81 7.79 19.47
C ARG A 121 -5.99 7.76 20.45
N SER A 122 -6.43 6.56 20.86
CA SER A 122 -7.47 6.38 21.88
C SER A 122 -7.01 6.62 23.31
N ARG A 123 -5.73 6.93 23.52
CA ARG A 123 -5.11 7.08 24.84
C ARG A 123 -4.60 8.50 25.04
N THR A 124 -4.65 8.95 26.29
CA THR A 124 -4.05 10.22 26.69
C THR A 124 -2.51 10.12 26.68
N ARG A 125 -1.82 11.27 26.59
CA ARG A 125 -0.35 11.34 26.67
C ARG A 125 0.18 10.66 27.94
N ALA A 126 -0.47 10.87 29.09
CA ALA A 126 -0.08 10.25 30.34
C ALA A 126 -0.21 8.71 30.33
N GLN A 127 -1.27 8.19 29.70
CA GLN A 127 -1.45 6.75 29.51
C GLN A 127 -0.40 6.17 28.56
N LEU A 128 -0.06 6.89 27.48
CA LEU A 128 0.99 6.47 26.56
C LEU A 128 2.38 6.50 27.22
N ALA A 129 2.67 7.51 28.04
CA ALA A 129 3.93 7.62 28.78
C ALA A 129 4.11 6.50 29.82
N ALA A 130 3.02 5.98 30.38
CA ALA A 130 3.03 4.89 31.35
C ALA A 130 2.95 3.50 30.70
N LEU A 131 2.85 3.41 29.38
CA LEU A 131 2.72 2.14 28.68
C LEU A 131 4.05 1.40 28.66
N ASP A 132 4.06 0.20 29.21
CA ASP A 132 5.20 -0.73 29.11
C ASP A 132 5.05 -1.56 27.82
N VAL A 133 5.94 -1.32 26.86
CA VAL A 133 6.02 -2.09 25.61
C VAL A 133 7.03 -3.22 25.83
N THR A 134 6.52 -4.42 26.08
CA THR A 134 7.34 -5.60 26.31
C THR A 134 8.15 -6.00 25.07
N ASP A 135 9.24 -6.76 25.25
CA ASP A 135 10.05 -7.28 24.15
C ASP A 135 9.23 -8.12 23.16
N ALA A 136 8.26 -8.88 23.65
CA ALA A 136 7.36 -9.68 22.81
C ALA A 136 6.46 -8.80 21.93
N MET A 137 5.95 -7.68 22.46
CA MET A 137 5.18 -6.70 21.70
C MET A 137 6.05 -6.00 20.65
N ALA A 138 7.26 -5.60 21.03
CA ALA A 138 8.23 -4.98 20.12
C ALA A 138 8.63 -5.93 18.97
N ALA A 139 8.89 -7.20 19.27
CA ALA A 139 9.20 -8.23 18.28
C ALA A 139 8.02 -8.48 17.30
N ARG A 140 6.79 -8.54 17.84
CA ARG A 140 5.57 -8.61 17.01
C ARG A 140 5.45 -7.39 16.10
N GLY A 141 5.65 -6.19 16.64
CA GLY A 141 5.61 -4.95 15.88
C GLY A 141 6.61 -4.94 14.73
N ALA A 142 7.85 -5.42 14.98
CA ALA A 142 8.88 -5.54 13.96
C ALA A 142 8.48 -6.51 12.83
N GLN A 143 7.96 -7.70 13.16
CA GLN A 143 7.48 -8.66 12.16
C GLN A 143 6.34 -8.08 11.29
N LEU A 144 5.36 -7.45 11.92
CA LEU A 144 4.23 -6.85 11.21
C LEU A 144 4.63 -5.62 10.39
N GLN A 145 5.68 -4.89 10.80
CA GLN A 145 6.23 -3.77 10.03
C GLN A 145 6.79 -4.21 8.68
N LEU A 146 7.41 -5.39 8.59
CA LEU A 146 7.84 -5.97 7.31
C LEU A 146 6.67 -6.13 6.34
N LEU A 147 5.51 -6.59 6.85
CA LEU A 147 4.29 -6.75 6.06
C LEU A 147 3.70 -5.40 5.65
N ALA A 148 3.67 -4.44 6.57
CA ALA A 148 3.18 -3.09 6.31
C ALA A 148 4.00 -2.40 5.20
N ALA A 149 5.33 -2.47 5.29
CA ALA A 149 6.22 -1.94 4.28
C ALA A 149 6.00 -2.61 2.91
N ALA A 150 5.85 -3.95 2.87
CA ALA A 150 5.58 -4.66 1.63
C ALA A 150 4.29 -4.14 0.97
N VAL A 151 3.20 -4.00 1.70
CA VAL A 151 1.94 -3.46 1.17
C VAL A 151 2.12 -2.01 0.72
N GLN A 152 2.75 -1.15 1.53
CA GLN A 152 2.97 0.27 1.22
C GLN A 152 3.69 0.46 -0.12
N PHE A 153 4.76 -0.30 -0.37
CA PHE A 153 5.55 -0.20 -1.60
C PHE A 153 4.89 -0.87 -2.81
N TRP A 154 3.91 -1.74 -2.56
CA TRP A 154 3.20 -2.49 -3.61
C TRP A 154 2.04 -1.75 -4.24
N LEU A 155 1.39 -0.89 -3.47
CA LEU A 155 0.19 -0.18 -3.90
C LEU A 155 0.48 0.91 -4.95
N PRO A 156 -0.49 1.25 -5.82
CA PRO A 156 -0.47 2.51 -6.57
C PRO A 156 -0.32 3.70 -5.64
N GLY A 157 0.28 4.77 -6.12
CA GLY A 157 0.63 5.94 -5.31
C GLY A 157 2.11 5.98 -4.95
N ILE A 158 2.49 6.85 -4.05
CA ILE A 158 3.87 7.17 -3.68
C ILE A 158 4.11 6.70 -2.25
N PRO A 159 4.96 5.67 -2.02
CA PRO A 159 5.30 5.25 -0.67
C PRO A 159 6.08 6.37 0.05
N SER A 160 5.56 6.78 1.20
CA SER A 160 6.19 7.80 2.04
C SER A 160 6.66 7.19 3.35
N ILE A 161 7.96 7.27 3.61
CA ILE A 161 8.60 6.74 4.81
C ILE A 161 8.73 7.87 5.82
N TYR A 162 8.13 7.72 7.00
CA TYR A 162 8.44 8.59 8.13
C TYR A 162 9.85 8.25 8.62
N TYR A 163 10.74 9.25 8.72
CA TYR A 163 12.14 9.03 9.05
C TYR A 163 12.31 8.11 10.26
N GLY A 164 13.20 7.15 10.17
CA GLY A 164 13.49 6.19 11.21
C GLY A 164 12.58 4.96 11.23
N ASP A 165 11.48 4.91 10.49
CA ASP A 165 10.70 3.67 10.33
C ASP A 165 11.54 2.61 9.62
N GLU A 166 12.29 3.02 8.57
CA GLU A 166 13.27 2.17 7.88
C GLU A 166 14.44 1.73 8.76
N ALA A 167 14.74 2.51 9.78
CA ALA A 167 15.76 2.21 10.77
C ALA A 167 15.24 1.39 11.98
N GLY A 168 13.94 1.05 11.98
CA GLY A 168 13.31 0.28 13.04
C GLY A 168 13.03 1.04 14.33
N MET A 169 12.98 2.38 14.28
CA MET A 169 12.67 3.21 15.44
C MET A 169 11.26 2.94 15.97
N GLN A 170 11.11 3.09 17.28
CA GLN A 170 9.83 3.05 17.98
C GLN A 170 9.43 4.44 18.45
N GLY A 171 8.15 4.66 18.68
CA GLY A 171 7.58 5.89 19.22
C GLY A 171 6.07 5.88 19.12
N LEU A 172 5.39 6.18 20.20
CA LEU A 172 3.95 6.37 20.25
C LEU A 172 3.56 7.73 19.65
N CYS A 173 2.32 8.17 19.78
CA CYS A 173 1.89 9.48 19.28
C CYS A 173 2.72 10.63 19.85
N ASP A 174 2.62 11.80 19.24
CA ASP A 174 3.35 13.01 19.65
C ASP A 174 3.34 13.23 21.18
N PRO A 175 4.51 13.51 21.81
CA PRO A 175 5.83 13.79 21.24
C PRO A 175 6.74 12.56 21.12
N PHE A 176 6.28 11.36 21.46
CA PHE A 176 7.11 10.16 21.59
C PHE A 176 7.65 9.63 20.25
N ASN A 177 7.01 9.99 19.13
CA ASN A 177 7.43 9.60 17.77
C ASN A 177 8.51 10.54 17.18
N ARG A 178 8.89 11.64 17.84
CA ARG A 178 9.76 12.70 17.29
C ARG A 178 11.21 12.61 17.80
N ALA A 179 11.67 11.44 18.26
CA ALA A 179 13.05 11.25 18.68
C ALA A 179 14.04 11.46 17.51
N PRO A 180 15.29 11.91 17.78
CA PRO A 180 16.35 11.97 16.77
C PRO A 180 16.58 10.61 16.12
N LEU A 181 17.01 10.63 14.83
CA LEU A 181 17.27 9.40 14.08
C LEU A 181 18.29 8.51 14.77
N GLN A 182 17.94 7.25 14.96
CA GLN A 182 18.79 6.20 15.51
C GLN A 182 18.65 4.94 14.65
N MET A 183 19.77 4.30 14.32
CA MET A 183 19.76 3.03 13.61
C MET A 183 19.54 1.90 14.61
N CYS A 184 18.33 1.36 14.65
CA CYS A 184 17.92 0.33 15.61
C CYS A 184 17.85 -1.08 14.97
N ASP A 185 17.67 -1.15 13.64
CA ASP A 185 17.41 -2.41 12.95
C ASP A 185 17.91 -2.38 11.50
N THR A 186 19.07 -2.99 11.26
CA THR A 186 19.67 -3.07 9.92
C THR A 186 18.93 -4.01 8.97
N GLN A 187 18.24 -5.02 9.49
CA GLN A 187 17.43 -5.92 8.64
C GLN A 187 16.20 -5.18 8.09
N MET A 188 15.60 -4.32 8.89
CA MET A 188 14.51 -3.47 8.45
C MET A 188 14.98 -2.52 7.34
N LEU A 189 16.13 -1.86 7.51
CA LEU A 189 16.70 -1.00 6.48
C LEU A 189 16.94 -1.76 5.16
N GLN A 190 17.50 -2.97 5.23
CA GLN A 190 17.72 -3.81 4.05
C GLN A 190 16.39 -4.20 3.38
N TRP A 191 15.33 -4.43 4.17
CA TRP A 191 14.01 -4.74 3.64
C TRP A 191 13.41 -3.55 2.88
N TYR A 192 13.43 -2.34 3.46
CA TYR A 192 12.98 -1.13 2.77
C TYR A 192 13.79 -0.87 1.49
N ALA A 193 15.11 -1.02 1.53
CA ALA A 193 15.97 -0.89 0.35
C ALA A 193 15.61 -1.89 -0.75
N LYS A 194 15.32 -3.16 -0.38
CA LYS A 194 14.88 -4.19 -1.32
C LYS A 194 13.52 -3.87 -1.94
N LEU A 195 12.54 -3.43 -1.15
CA LEU A 195 11.22 -3.03 -1.65
C LEU A 195 11.32 -1.83 -2.60
N SER A 196 12.17 -0.86 -2.27
CA SER A 196 12.45 0.29 -3.14
C SER A 196 13.08 -0.17 -4.46
N ALA A 197 14.09 -1.03 -4.42
CA ALA A 197 14.71 -1.57 -5.62
C ALA A 197 13.72 -2.34 -6.51
N LEU A 198 12.87 -3.19 -5.91
CA LEU A 198 11.81 -3.89 -6.62
C LEU A 198 10.83 -2.91 -7.30
N ARG A 199 10.39 -1.88 -6.57
CA ARG A 199 9.47 -0.90 -7.14
C ARG A 199 10.08 -0.14 -8.32
N HIS A 200 11.37 0.20 -8.27
CA HIS A 200 12.06 0.86 -9.37
C HIS A 200 12.31 -0.07 -10.58
N ALA A 201 12.58 -1.35 -10.31
CA ALA A 201 12.85 -2.33 -11.35
C ALA A 201 11.61 -2.79 -12.12
N HIS A 202 10.41 -2.63 -11.54
CA HIS A 202 9.17 -3.18 -12.07
C HIS A 202 8.15 -2.08 -12.41
N PRO A 203 7.98 -1.71 -13.69
CA PRO A 203 6.99 -0.72 -14.13
C PRO A 203 5.56 -1.02 -13.66
N ALA A 204 5.19 -2.30 -13.55
CA ALA A 204 3.88 -2.70 -13.05
C ALA A 204 3.61 -2.20 -11.62
N LEU A 205 4.63 -2.09 -10.75
CA LEU A 205 4.46 -1.55 -9.39
C LEU A 205 4.25 -0.03 -9.39
N GLN A 206 4.69 0.67 -10.42
CA GLN A 206 4.55 2.12 -10.56
C GLN A 206 3.26 2.48 -11.29
N ARG A 207 3.04 1.90 -12.48
CA ARG A 207 2.02 2.30 -13.45
C ARG A 207 1.07 1.17 -13.87
N GLY A 208 1.19 -0.03 -13.29
CA GLY A 208 0.31 -1.16 -13.59
C GLY A 208 -1.05 -1.03 -12.91
N GLU A 209 -2.05 -1.68 -13.46
CA GLU A 209 -3.37 -1.88 -12.86
C GLU A 209 -3.25 -2.72 -11.57
N ILE A 210 -4.30 -2.69 -10.76
CA ILE A 210 -4.35 -3.41 -9.49
C ILE A 210 -5.57 -4.31 -9.41
N ALA A 211 -5.37 -5.53 -8.88
CA ALA A 211 -6.46 -6.35 -8.35
C ALA A 211 -6.16 -6.77 -6.92
N VAL A 212 -7.20 -6.88 -6.09
CA VAL A 212 -7.08 -7.20 -4.67
C VAL A 212 -7.96 -8.39 -4.33
N PHE A 213 -7.39 -9.35 -3.63
CA PHE A 213 -8.06 -10.59 -3.22
C PHE A 213 -7.93 -10.79 -1.71
N ALA A 214 -8.96 -11.33 -1.09
CA ALA A 214 -8.97 -11.72 0.32
C ALA A 214 -9.36 -13.22 0.42
N PRO A 215 -8.43 -14.14 0.08
CA PRO A 215 -8.72 -15.58 0.02
C PRO A 215 -8.99 -16.20 1.40
N ALA A 216 -8.55 -15.55 2.46
CA ALA A 216 -8.81 -15.92 3.85
C ALA A 216 -8.89 -14.67 4.73
N GLY A 217 -9.45 -14.79 5.93
CA GLY A 217 -9.64 -13.64 6.85
C GLY A 217 -8.35 -12.95 7.26
N ASP A 218 -7.23 -13.67 7.25
CA ASP A 218 -5.90 -13.19 7.65
C ASP A 218 -4.94 -13.01 6.47
N VAL A 219 -5.43 -13.18 5.23
CA VAL A 219 -4.60 -13.10 4.03
C VAL A 219 -5.17 -12.11 3.03
N VAL A 220 -4.34 -11.17 2.60
CA VAL A 220 -4.60 -10.30 1.45
C VAL A 220 -3.58 -10.61 0.36
N CYS A 221 -4.06 -10.67 -0.90
CA CYS A 221 -3.23 -10.79 -2.08
C CYS A 221 -3.48 -9.60 -3.00
N ILE A 222 -2.41 -9.02 -3.55
CA ILE A 222 -2.48 -7.82 -4.37
C ILE A 222 -1.70 -8.08 -5.65
N LEU A 223 -2.42 -8.13 -6.78
CA LEU A 223 -1.85 -8.25 -8.11
C LEU A 223 -1.58 -6.84 -8.67
N ARG A 224 -0.39 -6.65 -9.24
CA ARG A 224 -0.04 -5.48 -10.05
C ARG A 224 0.28 -5.97 -11.45
N ILE A 225 -0.31 -5.33 -12.47
CA ILE A 225 -0.23 -5.86 -13.83
C ILE A 225 -0.17 -4.76 -14.88
N ILE A 226 0.70 -4.98 -15.87
CA ILE A 226 0.68 -4.37 -17.20
C ILE A 226 0.39 -5.51 -18.18
N THR A 227 -0.57 -5.35 -19.06
CA THR A 227 -0.95 -6.39 -20.02
C THR A 227 -1.53 -5.77 -21.30
N GLY A 228 -1.35 -6.46 -22.44
CA GLY A 228 -1.79 -5.95 -23.73
C GLY A 228 -0.91 -4.83 -24.27
N GLY A 229 0.33 -4.73 -23.81
CA GLY A 229 1.31 -3.75 -24.28
C GLY A 229 1.14 -2.33 -23.74
N HIS A 230 0.27 -2.10 -22.74
CA HIS A 230 -0.02 -0.76 -22.23
C HIS A 230 -0.13 -0.74 -20.70
N ASP A 231 0.36 0.35 -20.09
CA ASP A 231 0.18 0.61 -18.66
C ASP A 231 -1.21 1.19 -18.34
N ALA A 232 -1.48 1.47 -17.08
CA ALA A 232 -2.77 1.99 -16.62
C ALA A 232 -3.12 3.37 -17.21
N PHE A 233 -2.16 4.09 -17.80
CA PHE A 233 -2.35 5.39 -18.44
C PHE A 233 -2.44 5.29 -19.97
N GLY A 234 -2.37 4.08 -20.53
CA GLY A 234 -2.39 3.83 -21.97
C GLY A 234 -1.04 4.06 -22.65
N ALA A 235 0.04 4.26 -21.90
CA ALA A 235 1.39 4.35 -22.47
C ALA A 235 1.92 2.95 -22.79
N GLU A 236 2.67 2.82 -23.89
CA GLU A 236 3.32 1.56 -24.27
C GLU A 236 4.24 1.06 -23.16
N ALA A 237 4.10 -0.21 -22.81
CA ALA A 237 4.88 -0.87 -21.77
C ALA A 237 4.89 -2.39 -21.98
N GLU A 238 5.96 -3.05 -21.55
CA GLU A 238 6.05 -4.52 -21.59
C GLU A 238 5.08 -5.16 -20.60
N ASP A 239 4.48 -6.27 -21.01
CA ASP A 239 3.57 -7.05 -20.16
C ASP A 239 4.33 -7.60 -18.95
N GLU A 240 3.79 -7.36 -17.77
CA GLU A 240 4.36 -7.79 -16.50
C GLU A 240 3.25 -8.01 -15.48
N ALA A 241 3.34 -9.10 -14.71
CA ALA A 241 2.40 -9.39 -13.63
C ALA A 241 3.14 -9.83 -12.36
N LEU A 242 2.85 -9.15 -11.26
CA LEU A 242 3.46 -9.36 -9.95
C LEU A 242 2.37 -9.51 -8.88
N LEU A 243 2.52 -10.51 -8.01
CA LEU A 243 1.57 -10.80 -6.94
C LEU A 243 2.27 -10.69 -5.58
N LEU A 244 1.78 -9.82 -4.72
CA LEU A 244 2.10 -9.79 -3.30
C LEU A 244 1.06 -10.61 -2.54
N ALA A 245 1.50 -11.55 -1.70
CA ALA A 245 0.65 -12.32 -0.80
C ALA A 245 1.11 -12.11 0.64
N VAL A 246 0.21 -11.61 1.50
CA VAL A 246 0.50 -11.24 2.89
C VAL A 246 -0.37 -12.05 3.83
N ASN A 247 0.28 -12.83 4.71
CA ASN A 247 -0.34 -13.55 5.82
C ASN A 247 0.02 -12.87 7.15
N ARG A 248 -0.95 -12.30 7.85
CA ARG A 248 -0.75 -11.72 9.21
C ARG A 248 -0.87 -12.74 10.33
N ALA A 249 -1.45 -13.92 10.05
CA ALA A 249 -1.69 -14.96 11.07
C ALA A 249 -0.39 -15.49 11.68
N ALA A 250 -0.46 -16.00 12.90
CA ALA A 250 0.64 -16.67 13.58
C ALA A 250 0.81 -18.16 13.19
N HIS A 251 0.10 -18.60 12.15
CA HIS A 251 0.17 -19.96 11.61
C HIS A 251 0.22 -19.93 10.08
N THR A 252 0.63 -21.02 9.48
CA THR A 252 0.63 -21.18 8.02
C THR A 252 -0.80 -21.21 7.50
N VAL A 253 -1.06 -20.44 6.43
CA VAL A 253 -2.35 -20.42 5.73
C VAL A 253 -2.14 -20.91 4.30
N ARG A 254 -2.90 -21.93 3.90
CA ARG A 254 -2.98 -22.36 2.51
C ARG A 254 -3.97 -21.48 1.75
N CYS A 255 -3.55 -20.91 0.65
CA CYS A 255 -4.34 -20.00 -0.15
C CYS A 255 -4.59 -20.54 -1.55
N HIS A 256 -5.80 -20.23 -2.06
CA HIS A 256 -6.17 -20.39 -3.45
C HIS A 256 -6.68 -19.01 -3.92
N VAL A 257 -6.02 -18.44 -4.91
CA VAL A 257 -6.32 -17.10 -5.41
C VAL A 257 -6.75 -17.21 -6.86
N GLU A 258 -8.03 -16.98 -7.13
CA GLU A 258 -8.56 -16.87 -8.49
C GLU A 258 -8.16 -15.52 -9.06
N LEU A 259 -7.06 -15.49 -9.81
CA LEU A 259 -6.44 -14.25 -10.34
C LEU A 259 -7.33 -13.55 -11.38
N THR A 260 -8.26 -14.28 -11.98
CA THR A 260 -9.20 -13.80 -13.01
C THR A 260 -10.55 -13.39 -12.45
N CYS A 261 -10.71 -13.39 -11.11
CA CYS A 261 -11.97 -13.12 -10.42
C CYS A 261 -12.57 -11.76 -10.86
N PRO A 262 -13.80 -11.73 -11.40
CA PRO A 262 -14.50 -10.48 -11.64
C PRO A 262 -14.70 -9.69 -10.35
N GLY A 263 -14.57 -8.36 -10.41
CA GLY A 263 -14.75 -7.49 -9.23
C GLY A 263 -13.52 -7.39 -8.31
N ALA A 264 -12.40 -8.03 -8.65
CA ALA A 264 -11.13 -7.86 -7.93
C ALA A 264 -10.41 -6.52 -8.24
N GLY A 265 -10.96 -5.67 -9.09
CA GLY A 265 -10.46 -4.32 -9.39
C GLY A 265 -9.98 -4.10 -10.83
N LEU A 266 -9.69 -5.15 -11.59
CA LEU A 266 -9.36 -5.02 -13.01
C LEU A 266 -10.60 -4.64 -13.83
N ASN A 267 -10.44 -3.76 -14.80
CA ASN A 267 -11.46 -3.55 -15.82
C ASN A 267 -11.58 -4.80 -16.71
N GLU A 268 -12.65 -4.89 -17.49
CA GLU A 268 -12.95 -6.07 -18.30
C GLU A 268 -11.89 -6.31 -19.38
N GLU A 269 -11.37 -5.27 -20.02
CA GLU A 269 -10.35 -5.37 -21.07
C GLU A 269 -9.04 -5.90 -20.49
N THR A 270 -8.55 -5.32 -19.39
CA THR A 270 -7.35 -5.76 -18.67
C THR A 270 -7.51 -7.20 -18.21
N ARG A 271 -8.68 -7.56 -17.66
CA ARG A 271 -8.99 -8.92 -17.21
C ARG A 271 -8.95 -9.92 -18.36
N LEU A 272 -9.55 -9.62 -19.51
CA LEU A 272 -9.53 -10.48 -20.69
C LEU A 272 -8.11 -10.60 -21.29
N SER A 273 -7.35 -9.52 -21.30
CA SER A 273 -5.94 -9.54 -21.72
C SER A 273 -5.11 -10.42 -20.79
N PHE A 274 -5.29 -10.29 -19.46
CA PHE A 274 -4.63 -11.15 -18.48
C PHE A 274 -4.94 -12.63 -18.68
N VAL A 275 -6.19 -12.98 -18.95
CA VAL A 275 -6.59 -14.38 -19.27
C VAL A 275 -5.85 -14.90 -20.51
N ARG A 276 -5.71 -14.05 -21.55
CA ARG A 276 -4.99 -14.42 -22.80
C ARG A 276 -3.49 -14.61 -22.57
N SER A 277 -2.89 -13.94 -21.57
CA SER A 277 -1.47 -14.08 -21.24
C SER A 277 -1.12 -15.47 -20.73
N ALA A 278 -2.13 -16.27 -20.36
CA ALA A 278 -2.00 -17.71 -20.01
C ALA A 278 -0.87 -18.00 -19.02
N TYR A 279 -0.77 -17.22 -17.94
CA TYR A 279 0.19 -17.50 -16.87
C TYR A 279 -0.07 -18.87 -16.26
N ASP A 280 0.97 -19.73 -16.18
CA ASP A 280 0.89 -21.09 -15.67
C ASP A 280 1.71 -21.32 -14.39
N SER A 281 2.53 -20.36 -14.02
CA SER A 281 3.37 -20.43 -12.83
C SER A 281 3.60 -19.06 -12.21
N ALA A 282 3.93 -19.07 -10.93
CA ALA A 282 4.34 -17.89 -10.17
C ALA A 282 5.67 -18.21 -9.49
N ARG A 283 6.70 -17.42 -9.77
CA ARG A 283 8.04 -17.56 -9.18
C ARG A 283 8.22 -16.55 -8.06
N GLU A 284 8.51 -17.05 -6.86
CA GLU A 284 8.82 -16.19 -5.70
C GLU A 284 10.15 -15.47 -5.93
N CYS A 285 10.14 -14.14 -5.80
CA CYS A 285 11.25 -13.27 -6.21
C CYS A 285 12.49 -13.34 -5.29
N ILE A 286 12.34 -13.87 -4.07
CA ILE A 286 13.42 -13.93 -3.07
C ILE A 286 14.04 -15.32 -3.02
N THR A 287 13.22 -16.36 -2.93
CA THR A 287 13.65 -17.75 -2.75
C THR A 287 13.76 -18.50 -4.07
N GLY A 288 13.11 -18.02 -5.14
CA GLY A 288 12.99 -18.72 -6.42
C GLY A 288 11.98 -19.88 -6.40
N GLU A 289 11.26 -20.09 -5.29
CA GLU A 289 10.21 -21.10 -5.18
C GLU A 289 9.12 -20.87 -6.23
N ARG A 290 8.62 -21.96 -6.83
CA ARG A 290 7.56 -21.87 -7.84
C ARG A 290 6.25 -22.41 -7.30
N ALA A 291 5.18 -21.66 -7.56
CA ALA A 291 3.80 -22.08 -7.38
C ALA A 291 3.14 -22.27 -8.74
N ALA A 292 2.36 -23.33 -8.88
CA ALA A 292 1.61 -23.57 -10.11
C ALA A 292 0.35 -22.68 -10.17
N ILE A 293 -0.01 -22.28 -11.38
CA ILE A 293 -1.28 -21.64 -11.70
C ILE A 293 -2.05 -22.59 -12.60
N HIS A 294 -3.23 -23.03 -12.16
CA HIS A 294 -4.12 -23.90 -12.91
C HIS A 294 -5.46 -23.19 -13.11
N ASP A 295 -5.89 -23.09 -14.36
CA ASP A 295 -7.16 -22.43 -14.72
C ASP A 295 -7.32 -21.02 -14.09
N GLY A 296 -6.22 -20.26 -14.04
CA GLY A 296 -6.21 -18.92 -13.43
C GLY A 296 -6.18 -18.90 -11.89
N VAL A 297 -6.07 -20.07 -11.24
CA VAL A 297 -5.98 -20.18 -9.78
C VAL A 297 -4.54 -20.45 -9.35
N ALA A 298 -3.97 -19.54 -8.59
CA ALA A 298 -2.68 -19.72 -7.93
C ALA A 298 -2.88 -20.37 -6.55
N ALA A 299 -2.11 -21.41 -6.24
CA ALA A 299 -2.17 -22.12 -4.96
C ALA A 299 -0.79 -22.14 -4.28
N PHE A 300 -0.72 -21.66 -3.04
CA PHE A 300 0.52 -21.61 -2.26
C PHE A 300 0.27 -21.60 -0.76
N ASP A 301 1.28 -22.00 -0.01
CA ASP A 301 1.29 -21.91 1.45
C ASP A 301 2.04 -20.66 1.90
N LEU A 302 1.41 -19.88 2.76
CA LEU A 302 2.00 -18.68 3.36
C LEU A 302 2.38 -18.98 4.81
N PRO A 303 3.68 -18.96 5.15
CA PRO A 303 4.15 -19.08 6.52
C PRO A 303 3.54 -18.04 7.48
N PRO A 304 3.67 -18.20 8.80
CA PRO A 304 3.23 -17.23 9.77
C PRO A 304 3.87 -15.85 9.55
N ARG A 305 3.08 -14.78 9.60
CA ARG A 305 3.52 -13.38 9.52
C ARG A 305 4.51 -13.15 8.37
N CYS A 306 4.10 -13.53 7.18
CA CYS A 306 4.95 -13.56 5.99
C CYS A 306 4.35 -12.71 4.87
N ALA A 307 5.22 -12.06 4.10
CA ALA A 307 4.93 -11.50 2.79
C ALA A 307 5.75 -12.26 1.74
N LYS A 308 5.09 -12.85 0.74
CA LYS A 308 5.72 -13.45 -0.43
C LYS A 308 5.42 -12.62 -1.67
N ILE A 309 6.44 -12.44 -2.48
CA ILE A 309 6.40 -11.65 -3.72
C ILE A 309 6.63 -12.59 -4.89
N TYR A 310 5.66 -12.69 -5.79
CA TYR A 310 5.74 -13.57 -6.95
C TYR A 310 5.74 -12.76 -8.24
N ARG A 311 6.56 -13.17 -9.20
CA ARG A 311 6.42 -12.82 -10.61
C ARG A 311 5.64 -13.93 -11.30
N LEU A 312 4.60 -13.57 -12.05
CA LEU A 312 3.86 -14.55 -12.85
C LEU A 312 4.63 -14.80 -14.15
N GLU A 313 4.70 -16.08 -14.54
CA GLU A 313 5.44 -16.55 -15.72
C GLU A 313 4.52 -17.39 -16.60
N ASN A 314 4.73 -17.35 -17.92
CA ASN A 314 4.13 -18.26 -18.88
C ASN A 314 5.22 -19.10 -19.56
N ARG A 315 4.90 -20.35 -19.93
CA ARG A 315 5.88 -21.30 -20.52
C ARG A 315 6.39 -20.88 -21.90
N HIS A 316 5.64 -20.03 -22.60
CA HIS A 316 6.01 -19.62 -23.97
C HIS A 316 6.97 -18.43 -24.04
N GLY A 317 7.28 -17.77 -22.93
CA GLY A 317 8.19 -16.62 -22.86
C GLY A 317 9.67 -16.94 -22.66
N THR A 318 10.04 -18.20 -22.44
CA THR A 318 11.44 -18.61 -22.13
C THR A 318 12.25 -19.12 -23.32
N GLU A 319 11.71 -19.19 -24.54
CA GLU A 319 12.43 -19.69 -25.73
C GLU A 319 12.96 -18.63 -26.70
N THR A 320 12.83 -17.33 -26.40
CA THR A 320 13.41 -16.26 -27.24
C THR A 320 14.54 -15.55 -26.53
N GLY A 321 15.68 -16.26 -26.36
CA GLY A 321 16.87 -15.69 -25.73
C GLY A 321 18.03 -16.69 -25.68
N SER A 322 18.47 -17.18 -26.84
CA SER A 322 19.79 -17.84 -27.01
C SER A 322 20.58 -17.11 -28.10
#